data_169ddee8c2dd93bead6a9cd687c83c3b
#
_entry.id   169ddee8c2dd93bead6a9cd687c83c3b
#
_cell.length_a   1.000
_cell.length_b   1.000
_cell.length_c   1.000
_cell.angle_alpha   90.00
_cell.angle_beta   90.00
_cell.angle_gamma   90.00
#
_symmetry.space_group_name_H-M   'P 1'
#
loop_
_entity.id
_entity.type
_entity.pdbx_description
1 polymer ?
#
loop_
_entity_poly.entity_id
_entity_poly.type
_entity_poly.pdbx_seq_one_letter_code
_entity_poly.pdbx_strand_id
1 'polypeptide(L)'
;MTNPRHNIRDVRAPRGSELSAKSWMTEAPLRMLMNNLDPDVAENPHELVVYGGIGRAARTWDDFDRIVATLKTLNEDDTLLVQSGKPVGVFRTHKDAPRVLIANSNLVPHWATWDHFNELDKKGLAMYGQMTAGSWIYIGTQGIVQGTYETFVEAGRQHYGGSLKGKWILTGGLGGMGGAQPLAAVMAGACCLAVECDETRIDFRLRTRYVDEKAKTLDEALALIDRWTQAGEAKSVGLVGNAAEIFPELVRRMKAGGARPDIVTDQTSAHDPRNGYLPIGWTVEEAKARRESDPKSVETAARASMKAHVEAMVAFWDAGVPTLDYGNNIRQVAKDEGLENAFAFPGFVPAYIRPLFCRGIGPFRWAALSGDPEDIYKTDAKVKELLPDNTHLHNWLDMARERIAFQGLPARICWVGLGDRHKLGLAFNEMVRTGELAAPIVIGRDHLDSGSVASPNRETEAMKDGSDAVSDWPLLNALLNTASGATWVSLHHGGGVGMGFSQHSGMVICCDGSEDADRRLERVLWNDPATGVMRHADAGYEIAVDCATEKGLRLPGILGN
;
A
#
# COMPACT_ATOMS: atom_id res chain seq x y z
N MET A 1 18.29 38.79 -2.60
CA MET A 1 17.38 37.64 -2.44
C MET A 1 18.24 36.40 -2.60
N THR A 2 18.65 35.83 -1.48
CA THR A 2 19.51 34.66 -1.42
C THR A 2 18.66 33.43 -1.73
N ASN A 3 19.01 32.76 -2.82
CA ASN A 3 18.47 31.43 -3.17
C ASN A 3 18.77 30.45 -2.01
N PRO A 4 17.79 29.90 -1.30
CA PRO A 4 18.09 28.88 -0.30
C PRO A 4 18.52 27.65 -1.09
N ARG A 5 19.81 27.35 -1.08
CA ARG A 5 20.29 26.02 -1.45
C ARG A 5 19.56 25.05 -0.53
N HIS A 6 18.63 24.26 -1.08
CA HIS A 6 18.04 23.14 -0.37
C HIS A 6 19.20 22.26 0.12
N ASN A 7 19.41 22.23 1.44
CA ASN A 7 20.31 21.27 2.03
C ASN A 7 19.77 19.88 1.66
N ILE A 8 20.40 19.24 0.73
CA ILE A 8 20.08 17.85 0.37
C ILE A 8 20.41 17.02 1.60
N ARG A 9 19.35 16.52 2.28
CA ARG A 9 19.48 15.64 3.44
C ARG A 9 19.39 14.18 2.97
N ASP A 10 20.44 13.42 3.18
CA ASP A 10 20.43 11.97 3.02
C ASP A 10 20.04 11.36 4.37
N VAL A 11 18.75 11.02 4.53
CA VAL A 11 18.21 10.44 5.75
C VAL A 11 18.27 8.93 5.66
N ARG A 12 18.94 8.29 6.63
CA ARG A 12 18.95 6.83 6.76
C ARG A 12 18.66 6.44 8.20
N ALA A 13 17.85 5.39 8.38
CA ALA A 13 17.56 4.86 9.69
C ALA A 13 18.84 4.30 10.34
N PRO A 14 19.06 4.51 11.65
CA PRO A 14 20.05 3.77 12.40
C PRO A 14 19.81 2.27 12.27
N ARG A 15 20.90 1.48 12.30
CA ARG A 15 20.89 0.02 12.17
C ARG A 15 21.62 -0.62 13.36
N GLY A 16 21.34 -1.91 13.62
CA GLY A 16 21.97 -2.64 14.71
C GLY A 16 21.23 -2.51 16.04
N SER A 17 21.87 -2.93 17.11
CA SER A 17 21.29 -3.06 18.45
C SER A 17 21.46 -1.83 19.35
N GLU A 18 22.17 -0.79 18.90
CA GLU A 18 22.37 0.41 19.69
C GLU A 18 21.16 1.36 19.62
N LEU A 19 20.75 1.85 20.80
CA LEU A 19 19.65 2.82 20.93
C LEU A 19 20.14 4.25 20.76
N SER A 20 19.43 5.05 19.99
CA SER A 20 19.55 6.52 19.95
C SER A 20 18.46 7.20 20.78
N ALA A 21 17.42 6.47 21.16
CA ALA A 21 16.32 6.88 22.05
C ALA A 21 16.41 6.13 23.39
N LYS A 22 15.46 6.41 24.32
CA LYS A 22 15.50 5.80 25.66
C LYS A 22 15.08 4.33 25.72
N SER A 23 14.27 3.89 24.75
CA SER A 23 13.75 2.52 24.67
C SER A 23 13.49 2.10 23.24
N TRP A 24 13.33 0.80 22.99
CA TRP A 24 12.94 0.28 21.69
C TRP A 24 11.53 0.75 21.28
N MET A 25 10.65 1.02 22.25
CA MET A 25 9.30 1.54 22.01
C MET A 25 9.31 2.92 21.37
N THR A 26 10.35 3.72 21.56
CA THR A 26 10.53 5.05 20.98
C THR A 26 11.56 5.07 19.84
N GLU A 27 12.53 4.16 19.87
CA GLU A 27 13.50 3.95 18.78
C GLU A 27 12.83 3.39 17.52
N ALA A 28 11.88 2.46 17.68
CA ALA A 28 11.20 1.83 16.55
C ALA A 28 10.46 2.86 15.64
N PRO A 29 9.56 3.71 16.14
CA PRO A 29 8.94 4.74 15.31
C PRO A 29 9.95 5.74 14.75
N LEU A 30 11.04 6.05 15.48
CA LEU A 30 12.11 6.91 15.00
C LEU A 30 12.81 6.30 13.77
N ARG A 31 13.24 5.03 13.85
CA ARG A 31 13.89 4.34 12.72
C ARG A 31 12.95 4.21 11.53
N MET A 32 11.69 3.90 11.77
CA MET A 32 10.71 3.74 10.69
C MET A 32 10.35 5.06 10.02
N LEU A 33 10.25 6.17 10.77
CA LEU A 33 10.11 7.51 10.19
C LEU A 33 11.30 7.85 9.27
N MET A 34 12.53 7.60 9.75
CA MET A 34 13.74 7.84 8.96
C MET A 34 13.82 6.91 7.76
N ASN A 35 13.44 5.64 7.90
CA ASN A 35 13.40 4.68 6.80
C ASN A 35 12.43 5.11 5.67
N ASN A 36 11.31 5.75 6.02
CA ASN A 36 10.38 6.29 5.02
C ASN A 36 11.01 7.34 4.10
N LEU A 37 12.07 8.02 4.56
CA LEU A 37 12.78 9.08 3.83
C LEU A 37 14.13 8.61 3.29
N ASP A 38 14.49 7.34 3.47
CA ASP A 38 15.69 6.76 2.86
C ASP A 38 15.61 6.94 1.33
N PRO A 39 16.67 7.41 0.68
CA PRO A 39 16.70 7.62 -0.79
C PRO A 39 16.38 6.37 -1.61
N ASP A 40 16.59 5.17 -1.05
CA ASP A 40 16.22 3.91 -1.70
C ASP A 40 14.74 3.54 -1.51
N VAL A 41 14.01 4.29 -0.65
CA VAL A 41 12.60 4.05 -0.29
C VAL A 41 11.68 5.12 -0.87
N ALA A 42 11.98 6.40 -0.62
CA ALA A 42 11.14 7.53 -0.95
C ALA A 42 11.23 7.95 -2.42
N GLU A 43 10.10 8.36 -3.01
CA GLU A 43 10.05 8.90 -4.38
C GLU A 43 10.73 10.27 -4.49
N ASN A 44 10.52 11.15 -3.51
CA ASN A 44 11.17 12.46 -3.43
C ASN A 44 11.51 12.82 -1.97
N PRO A 45 12.59 12.24 -1.42
CA PRO A 45 12.93 12.42 -0.01
C PRO A 45 13.23 13.88 0.36
N HIS A 46 13.72 14.69 -0.58
CA HIS A 46 14.06 16.09 -0.32
C HIS A 46 12.82 16.95 -0.01
N GLU A 47 11.66 16.58 -0.54
CA GLU A 47 10.36 17.20 -0.27
C GLU A 47 9.54 16.42 0.77
N LEU A 48 10.17 15.47 1.49
CA LEU A 48 9.53 14.60 2.46
C LEU A 48 8.48 13.64 1.84
N VAL A 49 8.44 13.54 0.52
CA VAL A 49 7.47 12.71 -0.21
C VAL A 49 7.96 11.27 -0.27
N VAL A 50 7.17 10.39 0.31
CA VAL A 50 7.47 8.95 0.36
C VAL A 50 6.95 8.25 -0.89
N TYR A 51 5.67 8.43 -1.23
CA TYR A 51 5.06 7.90 -2.45
C TYR A 51 3.72 8.59 -2.77
N GLY A 52 3.16 8.27 -3.95
CA GLY A 52 1.82 8.70 -4.36
C GLY A 52 1.70 10.20 -4.67
N GLY A 53 2.76 10.80 -5.17
CA GLY A 53 2.81 12.19 -5.61
C GLY A 53 3.07 13.19 -4.50
N ILE A 54 2.25 13.24 -3.45
CA ILE A 54 2.36 14.19 -2.33
C ILE A 54 2.28 13.55 -0.95
N GLY A 55 2.29 12.21 -0.85
CA GLY A 55 2.24 11.49 0.42
C GLY A 55 3.51 11.66 1.24
N ARG A 56 3.45 12.46 2.32
CA ARG A 56 4.61 12.85 3.14
C ARG A 56 4.70 12.10 4.45
N ALA A 57 5.92 11.95 4.96
CA ALA A 57 6.21 11.36 6.28
C ALA A 57 6.15 12.39 7.42
N ALA A 58 6.48 13.67 7.14
CA ALA A 58 6.40 14.78 8.06
C ALA A 58 5.97 16.03 7.29
N ARG A 59 5.41 17.04 7.98
CA ARG A 59 4.87 18.25 7.34
C ARG A 59 5.97 19.14 6.76
N THR A 60 7.01 19.39 7.54
CA THR A 60 8.20 20.16 7.16
C THR A 60 9.46 19.48 7.72
N TRP A 61 10.63 19.88 7.24
CA TRP A 61 11.90 19.42 7.79
C TRP A 61 12.09 19.82 9.27
N ASP A 62 11.61 20.99 9.67
CA ASP A 62 11.62 21.41 11.08
C ASP A 62 10.73 20.52 11.94
N ASP A 63 9.57 20.09 11.42
CA ASP A 63 8.69 19.17 12.12
C ASP A 63 9.29 17.77 12.19
N PHE A 64 9.96 17.30 11.13
CA PHE A 64 10.73 16.06 11.15
C PHE A 64 11.79 16.08 12.26
N ASP A 65 12.60 17.13 12.31
CA ASP A 65 13.65 17.27 13.32
C ASP A 65 13.06 17.30 14.76
N ARG A 66 11.92 17.97 14.95
CA ARG A 66 11.21 18.00 16.24
C ARG A 66 10.64 16.63 16.62
N ILE A 67 10.07 15.88 15.67
CA ILE A 67 9.60 14.51 15.92
C ILE A 67 10.76 13.64 16.38
N VAL A 68 11.88 13.64 15.63
CA VAL A 68 13.07 12.86 15.95
C VAL A 68 13.62 13.23 17.33
N ALA A 69 13.77 14.52 17.63
CA ALA A 69 14.24 15.01 18.93
C ALA A 69 13.31 14.59 20.07
N THR A 70 11.99 14.66 19.85
CA THR A 70 10.99 14.27 20.85
C THR A 70 11.05 12.77 21.13
N LEU A 71 11.08 11.92 20.09
CA LEU A 71 11.16 10.46 20.22
C LEU A 71 12.38 10.01 21.02
N LYS A 72 13.52 10.72 20.88
CA LYS A 72 14.74 10.44 21.66
C LYS A 72 14.58 10.70 23.16
N THR A 73 13.62 11.52 23.56
CA THR A 73 13.47 12.00 24.94
C THR A 73 12.22 11.48 25.66
N LEU A 74 11.27 10.85 24.96
CA LEU A 74 10.05 10.29 25.56
C LEU A 74 10.37 9.29 26.66
N ASN A 75 9.59 9.32 27.74
CA ASN A 75 9.60 8.33 28.79
C ASN A 75 8.67 7.16 28.44
N GLU A 76 8.70 6.08 29.22
CA GLU A 76 7.93 4.87 28.99
C GLU A 76 6.42 5.07 29.08
N ASP A 77 5.97 6.10 29.81
CA ASP A 77 4.55 6.47 29.99
C ASP A 77 4.13 7.72 29.21
N ASP A 78 5.00 8.26 28.34
CA ASP A 78 4.68 9.40 27.48
C ASP A 78 4.09 8.96 26.14
N THR A 79 3.17 9.77 25.60
CA THR A 79 2.60 9.63 24.26
C THR A 79 2.77 10.94 23.50
N LEU A 80 3.42 10.88 22.34
CA LEU A 80 3.54 11.97 21.38
C LEU A 80 2.30 12.03 20.49
N LEU A 81 1.71 13.21 20.35
CA LEU A 81 0.65 13.47 19.36
C LEU A 81 1.22 14.15 18.13
N VAL A 82 0.88 13.61 16.95
CA VAL A 82 1.30 14.12 15.64
C VAL A 82 0.07 14.43 14.80
N GLN A 83 -0.10 15.70 14.46
CA GLN A 83 -1.21 16.20 13.66
C GLN A 83 -0.71 16.58 12.26
N SER A 84 -1.12 15.84 11.23
CA SER A 84 -0.70 16.07 9.85
C SER A 84 0.81 16.34 9.74
N GLY A 85 1.61 15.40 10.26
CA GLY A 85 3.06 15.43 10.22
C GLY A 85 3.76 16.46 11.12
N LYS A 86 3.02 17.13 12.02
CA LYS A 86 3.55 18.08 13.00
C LYS A 86 3.43 17.53 14.42
N PRO A 87 4.50 17.50 15.23
CA PRO A 87 4.40 17.14 16.64
C PRO A 87 3.72 18.29 17.40
N VAL A 88 2.60 17.98 18.07
CA VAL A 88 1.77 19.02 18.71
C VAL A 88 1.70 18.92 20.22
N GLY A 89 2.10 17.81 20.82
CA GLY A 89 2.13 17.67 22.26
C GLY A 89 2.63 16.32 22.72
N VAL A 90 3.13 16.28 23.96
CA VAL A 90 3.48 15.06 24.68
C VAL A 90 2.64 15.01 25.93
N PHE A 91 1.99 13.86 26.14
CA PHE A 91 1.10 13.66 27.28
C PHE A 91 1.50 12.42 28.06
N ARG A 92 1.40 12.49 29.36
CA ARG A 92 1.54 11.33 30.21
C ARG A 92 0.32 10.43 30.05
N THR A 93 0.56 9.17 29.73
CA THR A 93 -0.46 8.11 29.60
C THR A 93 -0.13 6.96 30.56
N HIS A 94 0.24 5.80 30.04
CA HIS A 94 0.71 4.64 30.80
C HIS A 94 1.59 3.77 29.92
N LYS A 95 2.36 2.86 30.53
CA LYS A 95 3.37 2.06 29.81
C LYS A 95 2.84 1.20 28.66
N ASP A 96 1.59 0.72 28.74
CA ASP A 96 0.95 -0.07 27.68
C ASP A 96 0.29 0.80 26.58
N ALA A 97 0.22 2.13 26.76
CA ALA A 97 -0.32 3.02 25.74
C ALA A 97 0.62 3.18 24.56
N PRO A 98 0.11 3.53 23.37
CA PRO A 98 0.96 3.89 22.23
C PRO A 98 1.93 5.02 22.56
N ARG A 99 3.16 4.91 22.06
CA ARG A 99 4.15 6.00 22.18
C ARG A 99 3.88 7.15 21.23
N VAL A 100 3.16 6.87 20.11
CA VAL A 100 2.77 7.89 19.15
C VAL A 100 1.33 7.67 18.70
N LEU A 101 0.55 8.76 18.66
CA LEU A 101 -0.75 8.82 18.02
C LEU A 101 -0.72 9.83 16.89
N ILE A 102 -1.11 9.40 15.70
CA ILE A 102 -1.02 10.18 14.47
C ILE A 102 -2.41 10.39 13.88
N ALA A 103 -2.72 11.61 13.47
CA ALA A 103 -3.90 11.91 12.65
C ALA A 103 -3.48 12.74 11.45
N ASN A 104 -3.75 12.27 10.24
CA ASN A 104 -3.34 12.92 9.00
C ASN A 104 -4.54 13.28 8.12
N SER A 105 -4.59 14.52 7.65
CA SER A 105 -5.53 15.02 6.64
C SER A 105 -7.02 14.72 6.91
N ASN A 106 -7.40 14.48 8.17
CA ASN A 106 -8.81 14.22 8.53
C ASN A 106 -9.59 15.54 8.51
N LEU A 107 -10.28 15.79 7.40
CA LEU A 107 -11.19 16.91 7.26
C LEU A 107 -12.61 16.48 7.64
N VAL A 108 -13.39 17.42 8.17
CA VAL A 108 -14.83 17.21 8.38
C VAL A 108 -15.47 16.89 7.02
N PRO A 109 -16.35 15.88 6.88
CA PRO A 109 -16.75 15.33 5.58
C PRO A 109 -17.20 16.37 4.54
N HIS A 110 -17.99 17.37 4.94
CA HIS A 110 -18.44 18.41 4.01
C HIS A 110 -17.30 19.24 3.39
N TRP A 111 -16.17 19.37 4.08
CA TRP A 111 -14.97 20.09 3.63
C TRP A 111 -13.88 19.18 3.06
N ALA A 112 -14.12 17.89 2.97
CA ALA A 112 -13.15 16.91 2.51
C ALA A 112 -13.04 16.92 0.97
N THR A 113 -12.58 18.03 0.42
CA THR A 113 -12.34 18.23 -1.02
C THR A 113 -10.87 18.54 -1.27
N TRP A 114 -10.39 18.23 -2.48
CA TRP A 114 -9.02 18.55 -2.88
C TRP A 114 -8.72 20.06 -2.81
N ASP A 115 -9.67 20.91 -3.26
CA ASP A 115 -9.47 22.36 -3.24
C ASP A 115 -9.25 22.88 -1.83
N HIS A 116 -10.10 22.45 -0.89
CA HIS A 116 -9.97 22.88 0.51
C HIS A 116 -8.70 22.29 1.16
N PHE A 117 -8.39 21.01 0.90
CA PHE A 117 -7.15 20.41 1.38
C PHE A 117 -5.92 21.17 0.87
N ASN A 118 -5.84 21.46 -0.43
CA ASN A 118 -4.71 22.18 -1.04
C ASN A 118 -4.54 23.57 -0.45
N GLU A 119 -5.64 24.27 -0.14
CA GLU A 119 -5.60 25.55 0.55
C GLU A 119 -4.98 25.42 1.96
N LEU A 120 -5.37 24.40 2.72
CA LEU A 120 -4.84 24.13 4.05
C LEU A 120 -3.38 23.68 4.02
N ASP A 121 -2.99 22.84 3.08
CA ASP A 121 -1.60 22.41 2.91
C ASP A 121 -0.70 23.59 2.58
N LYS A 122 -1.13 24.47 1.66
CA LYS A 122 -0.40 25.71 1.32
C LYS A 122 -0.25 26.67 2.51
N LYS A 123 -1.21 26.66 3.43
CA LYS A 123 -1.15 27.44 4.69
C LYS A 123 -0.33 26.75 5.77
N GLY A 124 0.19 25.54 5.55
CA GLY A 124 0.92 24.75 6.54
C GLY A 124 0.04 24.22 7.67
N LEU A 125 -1.27 24.01 7.43
CA LEU A 125 -2.23 23.56 8.44
C LEU A 125 -2.56 22.05 8.31
N ALA A 126 -2.31 21.47 7.15
CA ALA A 126 -2.51 20.05 6.87
C ALA A 126 -1.33 19.47 6.11
N MET A 127 -1.26 18.15 6.03
CA MET A 127 -0.30 17.40 5.23
C MET A 127 -0.98 16.13 4.73
N TYR A 128 -0.77 15.79 3.46
CA TYR A 128 -1.26 14.51 2.92
C TYR A 128 -0.38 13.36 3.42
N GLY A 129 -0.75 12.82 4.57
CA GLY A 129 -0.09 11.65 5.17
C GLY A 129 -0.70 10.37 4.62
N GLN A 130 -0.39 10.05 3.36
CA GLN A 130 -0.97 8.90 2.67
C GLN A 130 -0.55 7.59 3.33
N MET A 131 -1.53 6.83 3.85
CA MET A 131 -1.38 5.46 4.33
C MET A 131 -0.07 5.20 5.09
N THR A 132 0.71 4.22 4.65
CA THR A 132 1.98 3.80 5.28
C THR A 132 3.09 4.86 5.21
N ALA A 133 2.99 5.85 4.31
CA ALA A 133 3.87 7.01 4.32
C ALA A 133 3.67 7.86 5.58
N GLY A 134 2.42 8.22 5.87
CA GLY A 134 2.06 9.04 7.03
C GLY A 134 2.06 8.31 8.37
N SER A 135 2.03 6.98 8.36
CA SER A 135 2.11 6.11 9.56
C SER A 135 3.47 5.47 9.78
N TRP A 136 4.46 5.83 8.98
CA TRP A 136 5.85 5.39 9.14
C TRP A 136 6.03 3.87 9.14
N ILE A 137 5.35 3.18 8.23
CA ILE A 137 5.45 1.72 8.05
C ILE A 137 5.58 1.33 6.58
N TYR A 138 5.93 2.27 5.72
CA TYR A 138 6.23 1.98 4.34
C TYR A 138 7.54 1.21 4.23
N ILE A 139 7.52 0.08 3.55
CA ILE A 139 8.66 -0.85 3.39
C ILE A 139 9.12 -0.95 1.93
N GLY A 140 8.86 0.09 1.15
CA GLY A 140 9.09 0.09 -0.28
C GLY A 140 7.95 -0.60 -1.05
N THR A 141 8.15 -0.77 -2.34
CA THR A 141 7.15 -1.32 -3.27
C THR A 141 6.73 -2.74 -2.93
N GLN A 142 7.58 -3.52 -2.25
CA GLN A 142 7.23 -4.89 -1.84
C GLN A 142 5.96 -4.96 -0.98
N GLY A 143 5.60 -3.88 -0.27
CA GLY A 143 4.44 -3.85 0.63
C GLY A 143 3.11 -4.17 -0.05
N ILE A 144 3.01 -4.06 -1.36
CA ILE A 144 1.80 -4.39 -2.13
C ILE A 144 2.01 -5.59 -3.09
N VAL A 145 3.23 -6.13 -3.21
CA VAL A 145 3.52 -7.19 -4.18
C VAL A 145 2.67 -8.42 -3.92
N GLN A 146 2.54 -8.86 -2.66
CA GLN A 146 1.76 -10.07 -2.38
C GLN A 146 0.27 -9.89 -2.66
N GLY A 147 -0.34 -8.75 -2.26
CA GLY A 147 -1.75 -8.51 -2.56
C GLY A 147 -2.04 -8.51 -4.06
N THR A 148 -1.10 -7.99 -4.85
CA THR A 148 -1.17 -8.02 -6.31
C THR A 148 -0.98 -9.44 -6.85
N TYR A 149 -0.03 -10.20 -6.29
CA TYR A 149 0.18 -11.62 -6.60
C TYR A 149 -1.07 -12.45 -6.31
N GLU A 150 -1.66 -12.32 -5.11
CA GLU A 150 -2.91 -13.00 -4.74
C GLU A 150 -4.05 -12.67 -5.73
N THR A 151 -4.15 -11.40 -6.12
CA THR A 151 -5.14 -10.95 -7.11
C THR A 151 -4.95 -11.64 -8.47
N PHE A 152 -3.72 -11.71 -8.98
CA PHE A 152 -3.44 -12.34 -10.26
C PHE A 152 -3.57 -13.84 -10.23
N VAL A 153 -3.14 -14.50 -9.15
CA VAL A 153 -3.33 -15.95 -8.96
C VAL A 153 -4.81 -16.30 -8.94
N GLU A 154 -5.63 -15.54 -8.21
CA GLU A 154 -7.06 -15.76 -8.15
C GLU A 154 -7.75 -15.48 -9.50
N ALA A 155 -7.33 -14.43 -10.21
CA ALA A 155 -7.79 -14.18 -11.58
C ALA A 155 -7.42 -15.35 -12.52
N GLY A 156 -6.21 -15.89 -12.40
CA GLY A 156 -5.77 -17.09 -13.12
C GLY A 156 -6.65 -18.30 -12.81
N ARG A 157 -7.02 -18.49 -11.55
CA ARG A 157 -7.91 -19.57 -11.10
C ARG A 157 -9.31 -19.44 -11.69
N GLN A 158 -9.89 -18.23 -11.65
CA GLN A 158 -11.26 -18.01 -12.12
C GLN A 158 -11.40 -18.04 -13.64
N HIS A 159 -10.41 -17.51 -14.37
CA HIS A 159 -10.54 -17.29 -15.81
C HIS A 159 -9.69 -18.24 -16.68
N TYR A 160 -8.64 -18.86 -16.13
CA TYR A 160 -7.64 -19.60 -16.90
C TYR A 160 -7.28 -20.98 -16.32
N GLY A 161 -8.17 -21.58 -15.52
CA GLY A 161 -7.97 -22.93 -14.99
C GLY A 161 -6.80 -23.07 -14.02
N GLY A 162 -6.40 -21.99 -13.38
CA GLY A 162 -5.37 -21.97 -12.32
C GLY A 162 -3.95 -21.67 -12.81
N SER A 163 -3.73 -21.42 -14.11
CA SER A 163 -2.39 -21.10 -14.62
C SER A 163 -2.41 -19.86 -15.51
N LEU A 164 -1.44 -18.96 -15.28
CA LEU A 164 -1.19 -17.80 -16.14
C LEU A 164 -0.01 -18.02 -17.11
N LYS A 165 0.50 -19.23 -17.23
CA LYS A 165 1.57 -19.56 -18.18
C LYS A 165 1.13 -19.27 -19.62
N GLY A 166 1.94 -18.52 -20.36
CA GLY A 166 1.62 -18.09 -21.72
C GLY A 166 0.55 -17.00 -21.81
N LYS A 167 0.19 -16.39 -20.67
CA LYS A 167 -0.74 -15.26 -20.55
C LYS A 167 0.02 -13.96 -20.29
N TRP A 168 -0.60 -12.82 -20.65
CA TRP A 168 0.00 -11.54 -20.34
C TRP A 168 -0.99 -10.51 -19.80
N ILE A 169 -0.48 -9.67 -18.91
CA ILE A 169 -1.21 -8.65 -18.17
C ILE A 169 -0.78 -7.28 -18.69
N LEU A 170 -1.76 -6.42 -18.99
CA LEU A 170 -1.56 -5.01 -19.30
C LEU A 170 -1.84 -4.17 -18.06
N THR A 171 -0.92 -3.26 -17.71
CA THR A 171 -1.10 -2.30 -16.60
C THR A 171 -0.48 -0.94 -16.91
N GLY A 172 -0.93 0.09 -16.21
CA GLY A 172 -0.37 1.44 -16.25
C GLY A 172 0.23 1.86 -14.90
N GLY A 173 1.33 2.64 -14.96
CA GLY A 173 2.00 3.21 -13.80
C GLY A 173 3.05 2.32 -13.14
N LEU A 174 4.24 2.91 -12.91
CA LEU A 174 5.38 2.28 -12.21
C LEU A 174 5.87 3.12 -11.01
N GLY A 175 4.98 3.93 -10.43
CA GLY A 175 5.22 4.62 -9.17
C GLY A 175 5.38 3.67 -7.97
N GLY A 176 5.37 4.20 -6.75
CA GLY A 176 5.59 3.41 -5.52
C GLY A 176 4.70 2.18 -5.42
N MET A 177 3.43 2.31 -5.76
CA MET A 177 2.46 1.22 -5.72
C MET A 177 2.40 0.45 -7.05
N GLY A 178 2.24 1.13 -8.19
CA GLY A 178 2.14 0.51 -9.51
C GLY A 178 3.36 -0.31 -9.90
N GLY A 179 4.53 0.05 -9.39
CA GLY A 179 5.76 -0.70 -9.60
C GLY A 179 5.74 -2.14 -9.13
N ALA A 180 4.78 -2.53 -8.27
CA ALA A 180 4.59 -3.92 -7.84
C ALA A 180 3.96 -4.81 -8.92
N GLN A 181 3.18 -4.25 -9.83
CA GLN A 181 2.39 -4.98 -10.81
C GLN A 181 3.23 -5.94 -11.67
N PRO A 182 4.35 -5.51 -12.30
CA PRO A 182 5.14 -6.38 -13.16
C PRO A 182 5.73 -7.57 -12.42
N LEU A 183 6.32 -7.33 -11.24
CA LEU A 183 6.92 -8.41 -10.43
C LEU A 183 5.85 -9.40 -9.97
N ALA A 184 4.70 -8.94 -9.48
CA ALA A 184 3.60 -9.79 -9.06
C ALA A 184 3.05 -10.65 -10.21
N ALA A 185 2.94 -10.08 -11.41
CA ALA A 185 2.52 -10.81 -12.61
C ALA A 185 3.51 -11.94 -12.96
N VAL A 186 4.81 -11.63 -12.94
CA VAL A 186 5.88 -12.62 -13.20
C VAL A 186 5.87 -13.72 -12.14
N MET A 187 5.73 -13.38 -10.86
CA MET A 187 5.62 -14.36 -9.77
C MET A 187 4.36 -15.22 -9.90
N ALA A 188 3.27 -14.69 -10.44
CA ALA A 188 2.06 -15.45 -10.77
C ALA A 188 2.17 -16.28 -12.07
N GLY A 189 3.30 -16.21 -12.77
CA GLY A 189 3.57 -16.98 -13.98
C GLY A 189 3.13 -16.33 -15.29
N ALA A 190 2.72 -15.05 -15.27
CA ALA A 190 2.33 -14.28 -16.44
C ALA A 190 3.46 -13.39 -16.98
N CYS A 191 3.36 -13.02 -18.27
CA CYS A 191 4.07 -11.86 -18.77
C CYS A 191 3.35 -10.57 -18.34
N CYS A 192 4.08 -9.44 -18.30
CA CYS A 192 3.49 -8.14 -18.01
C CYS A 192 4.02 -7.05 -18.94
N LEU A 193 3.10 -6.27 -19.50
CA LEU A 193 3.40 -5.01 -20.16
C LEU A 193 2.93 -3.87 -19.26
N ALA A 194 3.87 -3.09 -18.73
CA ALA A 194 3.62 -1.95 -17.87
C ALA A 194 3.94 -0.65 -18.60
N VAL A 195 2.94 0.23 -18.74
CA VAL A 195 3.09 1.53 -19.42
C VAL A 195 3.41 2.60 -18.40
N GLU A 196 4.52 3.33 -18.59
CA GLU A 196 4.95 4.41 -17.70
C GLU A 196 5.44 5.62 -18.52
N CYS A 197 4.95 6.80 -18.19
CA CYS A 197 5.29 8.03 -18.89
C CYS A 197 6.65 8.62 -18.48
N ASP A 198 7.16 8.29 -17.30
CA ASP A 198 8.44 8.73 -16.78
C ASP A 198 9.49 7.61 -16.91
N GLU A 199 10.40 7.78 -17.90
CA GLU A 199 11.44 6.80 -18.18
C GLU A 199 12.33 6.51 -16.95
N THR A 200 12.52 7.50 -16.08
CA THR A 200 13.35 7.35 -14.87
C THR A 200 12.74 6.34 -13.88
N ARG A 201 11.41 6.23 -13.84
CA ARG A 201 10.71 5.22 -13.04
C ARG A 201 10.92 3.82 -13.61
N ILE A 202 10.91 3.65 -14.93
CA ILE A 202 11.23 2.35 -15.54
C ILE A 202 12.67 1.95 -15.18
N ASP A 203 13.64 2.88 -15.32
CA ASP A 203 15.04 2.63 -14.98
C ASP A 203 15.23 2.26 -13.49
N PHE A 204 14.47 2.90 -12.60
CA PHE A 204 14.43 2.54 -11.19
C PHE A 204 13.93 1.10 -10.99
N ARG A 205 12.86 0.70 -11.69
CA ARG A 205 12.29 -0.66 -11.59
C ARG A 205 13.18 -1.74 -12.17
N LEU A 206 13.93 -1.44 -13.23
CA LEU A 206 14.98 -2.32 -13.75
C LEU A 206 16.07 -2.53 -12.68
N ARG A 207 16.59 -1.45 -12.10
CA ARG A 207 17.64 -1.51 -11.08
C ARG A 207 17.19 -2.27 -9.82
N THR A 208 15.95 -2.10 -9.42
CA THR A 208 15.36 -2.77 -8.24
C THR A 208 14.72 -4.12 -8.55
N ARG A 209 14.84 -4.62 -9.81
CA ARG A 209 14.39 -5.95 -10.25
C ARG A 209 12.87 -6.16 -10.22
N TYR A 210 12.09 -5.08 -10.33
CA TYR A 210 10.63 -5.15 -10.44
C TYR A 210 10.15 -5.24 -11.90
N VAL A 211 10.99 -4.82 -12.85
CA VAL A 211 10.79 -4.95 -14.30
C VAL A 211 12.02 -5.63 -14.89
N ASP A 212 11.83 -6.53 -15.85
CA ASP A 212 12.92 -7.30 -16.45
C ASP A 212 13.56 -6.58 -17.65
N GLU A 213 12.75 -5.96 -18.53
CA GLU A 213 13.23 -5.28 -19.75
C GLU A 213 12.49 -3.94 -19.98
N LYS A 214 13.07 -3.06 -20.80
CA LYS A 214 12.50 -1.78 -21.22
C LYS A 214 12.32 -1.73 -22.72
N ALA A 215 11.17 -1.22 -23.18
CA ALA A 215 10.88 -0.95 -24.57
C ALA A 215 10.59 0.55 -24.80
N LYS A 216 10.96 1.06 -25.99
CA LYS A 216 10.71 2.45 -26.40
C LYS A 216 9.47 2.59 -27.26
N THR A 217 9.05 1.51 -27.90
CA THR A 217 7.86 1.50 -28.77
C THR A 217 6.91 0.36 -28.39
N LEU A 218 5.63 0.56 -28.69
CA LEU A 218 4.63 -0.47 -28.46
C LEU A 218 4.92 -1.74 -29.26
N ASP A 219 5.42 -1.61 -30.50
CA ASP A 219 5.74 -2.76 -31.34
C ASP A 219 6.89 -3.59 -30.76
N GLU A 220 7.93 -2.92 -30.22
CA GLU A 220 9.03 -3.58 -29.51
C GLU A 220 8.51 -4.33 -28.27
N ALA A 221 7.68 -3.68 -27.45
CA ALA A 221 7.10 -4.29 -26.26
C ALA A 221 6.25 -5.52 -26.61
N LEU A 222 5.39 -5.42 -27.62
CA LEU A 222 4.53 -6.53 -28.05
C LEU A 222 5.33 -7.70 -28.64
N ALA A 223 6.42 -7.42 -29.36
CA ALA A 223 7.32 -8.47 -29.87
C ALA A 223 8.00 -9.24 -28.73
N LEU A 224 8.38 -8.55 -27.63
CA LEU A 224 8.90 -9.19 -26.42
C LEU A 224 7.83 -10.06 -25.76
N ILE A 225 6.64 -9.54 -25.53
CA ILE A 225 5.50 -10.25 -24.94
C ILE A 225 5.17 -11.51 -25.75
N ASP A 226 5.07 -11.38 -27.08
CA ASP A 226 4.74 -12.49 -27.97
C ASP A 226 5.79 -13.62 -27.89
N ARG A 227 7.06 -13.26 -27.93
CA ARG A 227 8.18 -14.20 -27.79
C ARG A 227 8.10 -14.96 -26.44
N TRP A 228 7.89 -14.26 -25.33
CA TRP A 228 7.88 -14.86 -23.99
C TRP A 228 6.64 -15.72 -23.76
N THR A 229 5.47 -15.26 -24.18
CA THR A 229 4.22 -16.05 -24.05
C THR A 229 4.31 -17.34 -24.85
N GLN A 230 4.84 -17.32 -26.09
CA GLN A 230 5.07 -18.52 -26.91
C GLN A 230 6.09 -19.47 -26.28
N ALA A 231 7.14 -18.93 -25.64
CA ALA A 231 8.14 -19.75 -24.93
C ALA A 231 7.62 -20.25 -23.55
N GLY A 232 6.49 -19.73 -23.08
CA GLY A 232 5.98 -20.01 -21.74
C GLY A 232 6.84 -19.46 -20.61
N GLU A 233 7.63 -18.39 -20.91
CA GLU A 233 8.41 -17.65 -19.94
C GLU A 233 7.55 -16.56 -19.30
N ALA A 234 7.77 -16.33 -18.00
CA ALA A 234 7.16 -15.22 -17.27
C ALA A 234 8.18 -14.07 -17.14
N LYS A 235 7.95 -13.00 -17.86
CA LYS A 235 8.80 -11.79 -17.86
C LYS A 235 7.98 -10.52 -18.03
N SER A 236 8.57 -9.39 -17.65
CA SER A 236 7.93 -8.09 -17.71
C SER A 236 8.71 -7.09 -18.56
N VAL A 237 7.98 -6.19 -19.21
CA VAL A 237 8.53 -5.07 -19.97
C VAL A 237 7.87 -3.76 -19.56
N GLY A 238 8.69 -2.76 -19.25
CA GLY A 238 8.26 -1.38 -19.08
C GLY A 238 8.29 -0.65 -20.42
N LEU A 239 7.16 -0.10 -20.85
CA LEU A 239 7.02 0.69 -22.06
C LEU A 239 6.97 2.17 -21.72
N VAL A 240 7.85 2.97 -22.31
CA VAL A 240 7.79 4.44 -22.21
C VAL A 240 6.59 4.94 -23.02
N GLY A 241 5.59 5.50 -22.34
CA GLY A 241 4.37 5.98 -22.98
C GLY A 241 3.29 6.42 -22.00
N ASN A 242 2.24 7.03 -22.54
CA ASN A 242 1.08 7.41 -21.75
C ASN A 242 0.00 6.31 -21.83
N ALA A 243 -0.43 5.78 -20.68
CA ALA A 243 -1.46 4.73 -20.65
C ALA A 243 -2.77 5.16 -21.34
N ALA A 244 -3.14 6.45 -21.23
CA ALA A 244 -4.31 7.00 -21.89
C ALA A 244 -4.19 7.07 -23.44
N GLU A 245 -3.02 6.84 -24.00
CA GLU A 245 -2.78 6.72 -25.44
C GLU A 245 -2.56 5.26 -25.85
N ILE A 246 -1.79 4.51 -25.06
CA ILE A 246 -1.42 3.13 -25.37
C ILE A 246 -2.62 2.17 -25.23
N PHE A 247 -3.47 2.32 -24.20
CA PHE A 247 -4.62 1.45 -24.01
C PHE A 247 -5.63 1.58 -25.15
N PRO A 248 -6.05 2.79 -25.59
CA PRO A 248 -6.89 2.94 -26.77
C PRO A 248 -6.27 2.36 -28.04
N GLU A 249 -4.97 2.52 -28.26
CA GLU A 249 -4.28 1.93 -29.41
C GLU A 249 -4.29 0.39 -29.37
N LEU A 250 -4.11 -0.20 -28.19
CA LEU A 250 -4.23 -1.66 -28.02
C LEU A 250 -5.68 -2.14 -28.26
N VAL A 251 -6.69 -1.41 -27.83
CA VAL A 251 -8.10 -1.70 -28.16
C VAL A 251 -8.32 -1.68 -29.69
N ARG A 252 -7.77 -0.67 -30.37
CA ARG A 252 -7.83 -0.58 -31.85
C ARG A 252 -7.17 -1.80 -32.49
N ARG A 253 -5.98 -2.20 -32.05
CA ARG A 253 -5.25 -3.36 -32.55
C ARG A 253 -6.02 -4.66 -32.30
N MET A 254 -6.54 -4.85 -31.10
CA MET A 254 -7.35 -6.00 -30.73
C MET A 254 -8.58 -6.15 -31.63
N LYS A 255 -9.31 -5.06 -31.87
CA LYS A 255 -10.48 -5.03 -32.78
C LYS A 255 -10.12 -5.37 -34.23
N ALA A 256 -8.88 -5.09 -34.63
CA ALA A 256 -8.32 -5.47 -35.94
C ALA A 256 -7.75 -6.91 -35.99
N GLY A 257 -7.94 -7.72 -34.93
CA GLY A 257 -7.42 -9.10 -34.85
C GLY A 257 -5.97 -9.20 -34.43
N GLY A 258 -5.37 -8.12 -33.89
CA GLY A 258 -4.00 -8.10 -33.38
C GLY A 258 -3.90 -8.44 -31.90
N ALA A 259 -2.86 -7.91 -31.24
CA ALA A 259 -2.55 -8.19 -29.83
C ALA A 259 -3.75 -7.97 -28.90
N ARG A 260 -4.03 -8.97 -28.06
CA ARG A 260 -5.10 -8.97 -27.06
C ARG A 260 -4.54 -9.37 -25.69
N PRO A 261 -4.61 -8.50 -24.66
CA PRO A 261 -4.21 -8.87 -23.31
C PRO A 261 -5.15 -9.95 -22.74
N ASP A 262 -4.62 -10.75 -21.83
CA ASP A 262 -5.41 -11.73 -21.08
C ASP A 262 -6.03 -11.10 -19.82
N ILE A 263 -5.36 -10.15 -19.19
CA ILE A 263 -5.88 -9.37 -18.05
C ILE A 263 -5.50 -7.91 -18.26
N VAL A 264 -6.40 -7.00 -17.89
CA VAL A 264 -6.15 -5.55 -17.92
C VAL A 264 -6.40 -4.95 -16.55
N THR A 265 -5.48 -4.12 -16.10
CA THR A 265 -5.61 -3.36 -14.86
C THR A 265 -4.90 -2.00 -14.97
N ASP A 266 -4.99 -1.18 -13.93
CA ASP A 266 -4.31 0.11 -13.84
C ASP A 266 -3.93 0.44 -12.40
N GLN A 267 -2.76 1.00 -12.22
CA GLN A 267 -2.32 1.57 -10.94
C GLN A 267 -1.52 2.87 -11.14
N THR A 268 -1.93 3.70 -12.08
CA THR A 268 -1.46 5.09 -12.20
C THR A 268 -1.86 5.88 -10.96
N SER A 269 -1.21 7.01 -10.70
CA SER A 269 -1.54 7.89 -9.57
C SER A 269 -2.78 8.77 -9.88
N ALA A 270 -3.86 8.16 -10.35
CA ALA A 270 -5.09 8.84 -10.78
C ALA A 270 -5.89 9.48 -9.63
N HIS A 271 -5.60 9.12 -8.37
CA HIS A 271 -6.20 9.71 -7.18
C HIS A 271 -5.86 11.20 -7.00
N ASP A 272 -4.79 11.68 -7.61
CA ASP A 272 -4.39 13.09 -7.65
C ASP A 272 -4.27 13.54 -9.12
N PRO A 273 -5.32 14.10 -9.70
CA PRO A 273 -5.32 14.55 -11.10
C PRO A 273 -4.28 15.63 -11.39
N ARG A 274 -3.91 16.43 -10.39
CA ARG A 274 -2.97 17.54 -10.57
C ARG A 274 -1.52 17.09 -10.60
N ASN A 275 -1.13 16.23 -9.65
CA ASN A 275 0.29 15.88 -9.46
C ASN A 275 0.61 14.45 -9.92
N GLY A 276 -0.38 13.58 -10.00
CA GLY A 276 -0.20 12.15 -10.18
C GLY A 276 -0.41 11.61 -11.59
N TYR A 277 -1.15 12.30 -12.45
CA TYR A 277 -1.52 11.79 -13.78
C TYR A 277 -1.03 12.71 -14.91
N LEU A 278 -0.38 12.13 -15.93
CA LEU A 278 0.11 12.89 -17.08
C LEU A 278 -0.98 13.05 -18.15
N PRO A 279 -1.34 14.28 -18.56
CA PRO A 279 -2.27 14.50 -19.66
C PRO A 279 -1.78 13.94 -21.01
N ILE A 280 -2.70 13.50 -21.85
CA ILE A 280 -2.42 13.08 -23.23
C ILE A 280 -1.69 14.19 -23.99
N GLY A 281 -0.66 13.81 -24.73
CA GLY A 281 0.13 14.71 -25.58
C GLY A 281 1.08 15.65 -24.85
N TRP A 282 1.18 15.56 -23.50
CA TRP A 282 2.10 16.38 -22.72
C TRP A 282 3.36 15.58 -22.35
N THR A 283 4.51 16.30 -22.26
CA THR A 283 5.70 15.75 -21.65
C THR A 283 5.65 15.89 -20.12
N VAL A 284 6.47 15.11 -19.41
CA VAL A 284 6.61 15.19 -17.95
C VAL A 284 7.06 16.60 -17.53
N GLU A 285 7.98 17.19 -18.28
CA GLU A 285 8.53 18.54 -18.05
C GLU A 285 7.45 19.62 -18.25
N GLU A 286 6.66 19.53 -19.31
CA GLU A 286 5.54 20.46 -19.51
C GLU A 286 4.51 20.38 -18.41
N ALA A 287 4.12 19.17 -18.00
CA ALA A 287 3.19 18.99 -16.91
C ALA A 287 3.74 19.58 -15.60
N LYS A 288 5.03 19.36 -15.31
CA LYS A 288 5.69 19.92 -14.14
C LYS A 288 5.67 21.45 -14.14
N ALA A 289 6.04 22.08 -15.26
CA ALA A 289 6.04 23.53 -15.39
C ALA A 289 4.62 24.14 -15.27
N ARG A 290 3.63 23.47 -15.85
CA ARG A 290 2.24 23.96 -15.81
C ARG A 290 1.56 23.75 -14.45
N ARG A 291 1.98 22.77 -13.66
CA ARG A 291 1.51 22.61 -12.26
C ARG A 291 1.77 23.85 -11.41
N GLU A 292 2.88 24.54 -11.67
CA GLU A 292 3.22 25.77 -10.97
C GLU A 292 2.50 27.01 -11.52
N SER A 293 2.36 27.10 -12.86
CA SER A 293 1.83 28.28 -13.53
C SER A 293 0.31 28.26 -13.72
N ASP A 294 -0.26 27.09 -14.02
CA ASP A 294 -1.70 26.90 -14.28
C ASP A 294 -2.16 25.47 -13.84
N PRO A 295 -2.22 25.22 -12.54
CA PRO A 295 -2.56 23.89 -12.00
C PRO A 295 -3.95 23.41 -12.41
N LYS A 296 -4.88 24.34 -12.68
CA LYS A 296 -6.25 23.99 -13.09
C LYS A 296 -6.31 23.42 -14.51
N SER A 297 -5.50 23.93 -15.42
CA SER A 297 -5.40 23.37 -16.78
C SER A 297 -4.83 21.96 -16.76
N VAL A 298 -3.83 21.70 -15.89
CA VAL A 298 -3.29 20.35 -15.71
C VAL A 298 -4.35 19.38 -15.23
N GLU A 299 -5.08 19.76 -14.19
CA GLU A 299 -6.15 18.94 -13.61
C GLU A 299 -7.23 18.63 -14.65
N THR A 300 -7.70 19.63 -15.39
CA THR A 300 -8.73 19.45 -16.44
C THR A 300 -8.23 18.51 -17.53
N ALA A 301 -7.01 18.68 -18.03
CA ALA A 301 -6.45 17.84 -19.07
C ALA A 301 -6.17 16.41 -18.58
N ALA A 302 -5.72 16.24 -17.33
CA ALA A 302 -5.51 14.93 -16.71
C ALA A 302 -6.84 14.17 -16.57
N ARG A 303 -7.89 14.81 -16.06
CA ARG A 303 -9.22 14.21 -15.91
C ARG A 303 -9.80 13.74 -17.25
N ALA A 304 -9.69 14.54 -18.30
CA ALA A 304 -10.08 14.13 -19.67
C ALA A 304 -9.26 12.92 -20.16
N SER A 305 -7.96 12.87 -19.83
CA SER A 305 -7.09 11.75 -20.19
C SER A 305 -7.45 10.48 -19.43
N MET A 306 -7.77 10.58 -18.14
CA MET A 306 -8.26 9.46 -17.33
C MET A 306 -9.57 8.88 -17.89
N LYS A 307 -10.48 9.73 -18.35
CA LYS A 307 -11.70 9.26 -19.02
C LYS A 307 -11.37 8.40 -20.24
N ALA A 308 -10.49 8.87 -21.13
CA ALA A 308 -10.07 8.11 -22.32
C ALA A 308 -9.41 6.76 -21.94
N HIS A 309 -8.63 6.73 -20.85
CA HIS A 309 -8.02 5.51 -20.34
C HIS A 309 -9.09 4.51 -19.87
N VAL A 310 -10.07 4.96 -19.07
CA VAL A 310 -11.17 4.10 -18.57
C VAL A 310 -12.07 3.64 -19.72
N GLU A 311 -12.36 4.49 -20.73
CA GLU A 311 -13.10 4.08 -21.94
C GLU A 311 -12.42 2.90 -22.64
N ALA A 312 -11.08 2.89 -22.70
CA ALA A 312 -10.34 1.75 -23.24
C ALA A 312 -10.43 0.51 -22.32
N MET A 313 -10.37 0.68 -21.00
CA MET A 313 -10.55 -0.43 -20.05
C MET A 313 -11.95 -1.05 -20.16
N VAL A 314 -13.01 -0.22 -20.30
CA VAL A 314 -14.38 -0.71 -20.57
C VAL A 314 -14.44 -1.46 -21.89
N ALA A 315 -13.77 -0.97 -22.93
CA ALA A 315 -13.75 -1.66 -24.22
C ALA A 315 -13.05 -3.04 -24.17
N PHE A 316 -12.03 -3.23 -23.32
CA PHE A 316 -11.44 -4.55 -23.04
C PHE A 316 -12.44 -5.44 -22.31
N TRP A 317 -13.11 -4.92 -21.27
CA TRP A 317 -14.13 -5.64 -20.53
C TRP A 317 -15.28 -6.12 -21.44
N ASP A 318 -15.81 -5.24 -22.29
CA ASP A 318 -16.87 -5.56 -23.25
C ASP A 318 -16.42 -6.61 -24.28
N ALA A 319 -15.13 -6.67 -24.59
CA ALA A 319 -14.53 -7.71 -25.44
C ALA A 319 -14.26 -9.04 -24.69
N GLY A 320 -14.68 -9.17 -23.43
CA GLY A 320 -14.51 -10.36 -22.61
C GLY A 320 -13.08 -10.57 -22.11
N VAL A 321 -12.30 -9.49 -21.97
CA VAL A 321 -10.99 -9.52 -21.27
C VAL A 321 -11.24 -9.25 -19.79
N PRO A 322 -10.81 -10.12 -18.88
CA PRO A 322 -10.81 -9.84 -17.45
C PRO A 322 -10.14 -8.50 -17.17
N THR A 323 -10.94 -7.53 -16.72
CA THR A 323 -10.48 -6.16 -16.45
C THR A 323 -10.85 -5.80 -15.03
N LEU A 324 -9.92 -5.17 -14.30
CA LEU A 324 -10.13 -4.80 -12.90
C LEU A 324 -9.50 -3.44 -12.59
N ASP A 325 -10.11 -2.73 -11.67
CA ASP A 325 -9.54 -1.53 -11.05
C ASP A 325 -8.71 -1.95 -9.82
N TYR A 326 -7.46 -1.51 -9.77
CA TYR A 326 -6.60 -1.79 -8.61
C TYR A 326 -6.72 -0.71 -7.51
N GLY A 327 -7.68 0.20 -7.63
CA GLY A 327 -8.08 1.10 -6.54
C GLY A 327 -7.30 2.42 -6.48
N ASN A 328 -7.21 3.11 -7.60
CA ASN A 328 -6.63 4.46 -7.69
C ASN A 328 -7.65 5.56 -7.96
N ASN A 329 -8.94 5.23 -7.91
CA ASN A 329 -10.07 6.14 -8.15
C ASN A 329 -10.25 6.62 -9.60
N ILE A 330 -9.57 6.02 -10.59
CA ILE A 330 -9.65 6.44 -11.99
C ILE A 330 -11.07 6.30 -12.56
N ARG A 331 -11.84 5.27 -12.16
CA ARG A 331 -13.23 5.06 -12.57
C ARG A 331 -14.14 6.20 -12.09
N GLN A 332 -13.95 6.67 -10.85
CA GLN A 332 -14.75 7.79 -10.33
C GLN A 332 -14.45 9.07 -11.09
N VAL A 333 -13.19 9.36 -11.37
CA VAL A 333 -12.82 10.53 -12.17
C VAL A 333 -13.45 10.46 -13.57
N ALA A 334 -13.39 9.31 -14.22
CA ALA A 334 -14.01 9.12 -15.54
C ALA A 334 -15.53 9.31 -15.50
N LYS A 335 -16.20 8.83 -14.44
CA LYS A 335 -17.64 9.03 -14.23
C LYS A 335 -17.99 10.49 -14.04
N ASP A 336 -17.23 11.21 -13.23
CA ASP A 336 -17.40 12.66 -13.03
C ASP A 336 -17.22 13.45 -14.34
N GLU A 337 -16.38 12.94 -15.27
CA GLU A 337 -16.19 13.47 -16.62
C GLU A 337 -17.25 12.97 -17.63
N GLY A 338 -18.33 12.33 -17.16
CA GLY A 338 -19.49 11.92 -17.94
C GLY A 338 -19.37 10.55 -18.62
N LEU A 339 -18.51 9.66 -18.14
CA LEU A 339 -18.50 8.25 -18.57
C LEU A 339 -19.44 7.43 -17.67
N GLU A 340 -20.71 7.31 -18.08
CA GLU A 340 -21.76 6.68 -17.27
C GLU A 340 -21.44 5.22 -16.88
N ASN A 341 -20.78 4.46 -17.75
CA ASN A 341 -20.42 3.06 -17.53
C ASN A 341 -18.99 2.87 -17.01
N ALA A 342 -18.39 3.87 -16.38
CA ALA A 342 -17.03 3.79 -15.84
C ALA A 342 -16.83 2.63 -14.84
N PHE A 343 -17.88 2.19 -14.15
CA PHE A 343 -17.88 1.07 -13.21
C PHE A 343 -18.42 -0.24 -13.82
N ALA A 344 -18.37 -0.42 -15.15
CA ALA A 344 -18.80 -1.66 -15.80
C ALA A 344 -17.95 -2.88 -15.38
N PHE A 345 -16.66 -2.68 -15.08
CA PHE A 345 -15.77 -3.70 -14.55
C PHE A 345 -15.53 -3.49 -13.05
N PRO A 346 -15.28 -4.58 -12.29
CA PRO A 346 -15.15 -4.52 -10.83
C PRO A 346 -13.78 -4.00 -10.38
N GLY A 347 -13.70 -3.59 -9.11
CA GLY A 347 -12.44 -3.47 -8.39
C GLY A 347 -11.87 -4.85 -8.01
N PHE A 348 -10.57 -4.90 -7.69
CA PHE A 348 -9.87 -6.15 -7.37
C PHE A 348 -10.38 -6.81 -6.08
N VAL A 349 -10.84 -6.02 -5.11
CA VAL A 349 -11.30 -6.55 -3.82
C VAL A 349 -12.60 -7.35 -3.98
N PRO A 350 -13.71 -6.79 -4.51
CA PRO A 350 -14.93 -7.57 -4.70
C PRO A 350 -14.75 -8.74 -5.67
N ALA A 351 -13.87 -8.62 -6.67
CA ALA A 351 -13.63 -9.68 -7.64
C ALA A 351 -12.81 -10.86 -7.10
N TYR A 352 -11.76 -10.59 -6.30
CA TYR A 352 -10.74 -11.61 -5.99
C TYR A 352 -10.37 -11.70 -4.50
N ILE A 353 -10.44 -10.63 -3.73
CA ILE A 353 -9.84 -10.55 -2.38
C ILE A 353 -10.87 -10.69 -1.25
N ARG A 354 -12.13 -10.38 -1.46
CA ARG A 354 -13.17 -10.40 -0.42
C ARG A 354 -13.22 -11.68 0.42
N PRO A 355 -13.10 -12.90 -0.13
CA PRO A 355 -13.11 -14.13 0.67
C PRO A 355 -11.95 -14.21 1.67
N LEU A 356 -10.79 -13.66 1.33
CA LEU A 356 -9.62 -13.56 2.23
C LEU A 356 -9.91 -12.56 3.37
N PHE A 357 -10.44 -11.40 3.04
CA PHE A 357 -10.81 -10.38 4.03
C PHE A 357 -11.86 -10.88 5.03
N CYS A 358 -12.80 -11.73 4.60
CA CYS A 358 -13.75 -12.39 5.49
C CYS A 358 -13.10 -13.27 6.55
N ARG A 359 -11.85 -13.71 6.34
CA ARG A 359 -11.05 -14.51 7.28
C ARG A 359 -10.00 -13.68 8.03
N GLY A 360 -10.03 -12.36 7.88
CA GLY A 360 -9.00 -11.47 8.40
C GLY A 360 -7.64 -11.68 7.75
N ILE A 361 -7.58 -12.39 6.61
CA ILE A 361 -6.35 -12.57 5.83
C ILE A 361 -6.08 -11.31 5.03
N GLY A 362 -4.94 -10.71 5.27
CA GLY A 362 -4.55 -9.47 4.62
C GLY A 362 -3.09 -9.11 4.88
N PRO A 363 -2.67 -7.92 4.44
CA PRO A 363 -1.28 -7.51 4.44
C PRO A 363 -0.72 -7.36 5.85
N PHE A 364 0.16 -8.27 6.23
CA PHE A 364 0.93 -8.30 7.45
C PHE A 364 2.41 -8.12 7.10
N ARG A 365 3.08 -7.15 7.68
CA ARG A 365 4.46 -6.81 7.33
C ARG A 365 5.33 -6.64 8.55
N TRP A 366 6.63 -6.88 8.37
CA TRP A 366 7.63 -6.59 9.40
C TRP A 366 8.91 -6.06 8.80
N ALA A 367 9.64 -5.32 9.61
CA ALA A 367 10.94 -4.76 9.26
C ALA A 367 11.97 -5.09 10.36
N ALA A 368 13.19 -5.42 9.93
CA ALA A 368 14.30 -5.72 10.83
C ALA A 368 15.08 -4.42 11.15
N LEU A 369 15.00 -3.98 12.40
CA LEU A 369 15.69 -2.77 12.85
C LEU A 369 17.21 -2.93 12.92
N SER A 370 17.71 -4.18 12.87
CA SER A 370 19.14 -4.48 12.72
C SER A 370 19.73 -3.94 11.41
N GLY A 371 18.91 -3.86 10.35
CA GLY A 371 19.38 -3.61 9.00
C GLY A 371 20.05 -4.82 8.35
N ASP A 372 20.01 -5.99 8.99
CA ASP A 372 20.57 -7.23 8.49
C ASP A 372 19.49 -8.06 7.76
N PRO A 373 19.66 -8.35 6.45
CA PRO A 373 18.76 -9.23 5.71
C PRO A 373 18.56 -10.62 6.32
N GLU A 374 19.57 -11.14 7.03
CA GLU A 374 19.49 -12.45 7.67
C GLU A 374 18.37 -12.52 8.73
N ASP A 375 18.07 -11.43 9.43
CA ASP A 375 16.95 -11.40 10.36
C ASP A 375 15.59 -11.60 9.66
N ILE A 376 15.46 -11.11 8.42
CA ILE A 376 14.26 -11.40 7.60
C ILE A 376 14.24 -12.87 7.16
N TYR A 377 15.36 -13.44 6.74
CA TYR A 377 15.40 -14.84 6.30
C TYR A 377 15.14 -15.80 7.45
N LYS A 378 15.60 -15.50 8.68
CA LYS A 378 15.27 -16.26 9.89
C LYS A 378 13.78 -16.17 10.23
N THR A 379 13.19 -14.98 10.14
CA THR A 379 11.75 -14.80 10.37
C THR A 379 10.91 -15.47 9.27
N ASP A 380 11.32 -15.44 8.00
CA ASP A 380 10.67 -16.21 6.90
C ASP A 380 10.66 -17.72 7.23
N ALA A 381 11.79 -18.27 7.72
CA ALA A 381 11.88 -19.67 8.14
C ALA A 381 10.95 -19.98 9.33
N LYS A 382 10.85 -19.07 10.30
CA LYS A 382 9.94 -19.19 11.45
C LYS A 382 8.47 -19.18 11.02
N VAL A 383 8.10 -18.36 10.04
CA VAL A 383 6.74 -18.38 9.47
C VAL A 383 6.41 -19.75 8.88
N LYS A 384 7.33 -20.35 8.11
CA LYS A 384 7.14 -21.69 7.54
C LYS A 384 7.03 -22.78 8.60
N GLU A 385 7.82 -22.68 9.68
CA GLU A 385 7.76 -23.59 10.81
C GLU A 385 6.41 -23.56 11.53
N LEU A 386 5.86 -22.35 11.75
CA LEU A 386 4.62 -22.17 12.50
C LEU A 386 3.34 -22.41 11.67
N LEU A 387 3.44 -22.31 10.35
CA LEU A 387 2.33 -22.50 9.43
C LEU A 387 2.68 -23.60 8.39
N PRO A 388 2.97 -24.86 8.85
CA PRO A 388 3.55 -25.90 8.01
C PRO A 388 2.61 -26.34 6.85
N ASP A 389 1.30 -26.24 7.05
CA ASP A 389 0.31 -26.67 6.07
C ASP A 389 0.00 -25.60 5.01
N ASN A 390 0.49 -24.37 5.18
CA ASN A 390 0.26 -23.28 4.25
C ASN A 390 1.30 -23.26 3.11
N THR A 391 1.24 -24.26 2.24
CA THR A 391 2.18 -24.43 1.12
C THR A 391 2.18 -23.23 0.16
N HIS A 392 1.03 -22.56 -0.02
CA HIS A 392 0.91 -21.36 -0.84
C HIS A 392 1.77 -20.23 -0.26
N LEU A 393 1.71 -20.01 1.06
CA LEU A 393 2.54 -19.04 1.75
C LEU A 393 4.03 -19.39 1.69
N HIS A 394 4.38 -20.68 1.81
CA HIS A 394 5.76 -21.15 1.66
C HIS A 394 6.32 -20.78 0.28
N ASN A 395 5.57 -21.06 -0.78
CA ASN A 395 5.95 -20.69 -2.14
C ASN A 395 6.14 -19.19 -2.30
N TRP A 396 5.24 -18.40 -1.71
CA TRP A 396 5.38 -16.94 -1.68
C TRP A 396 6.70 -16.51 -1.03
N LEU A 397 7.01 -17.02 0.17
CA LEU A 397 8.23 -16.65 0.91
C LEU A 397 9.51 -17.05 0.16
N ASP A 398 9.51 -18.20 -0.53
CA ASP A 398 10.65 -18.65 -1.35
C ASP A 398 10.86 -17.71 -2.54
N MET A 399 9.80 -17.38 -3.27
CA MET A 399 9.88 -16.41 -4.37
C MET A 399 10.29 -15.01 -3.87
N ALA A 400 9.76 -14.58 -2.72
CA ALA A 400 10.09 -13.28 -2.15
C ALA A 400 11.57 -13.18 -1.78
N ARG A 401 12.13 -14.24 -1.18
CA ARG A 401 13.57 -14.32 -0.87
C ARG A 401 14.44 -14.18 -2.12
N GLU A 402 14.04 -14.81 -3.21
CA GLU A 402 14.79 -14.85 -4.46
C GLU A 402 14.63 -13.57 -5.28
N ARG A 403 13.42 -13.01 -5.33
CA ARG A 403 13.04 -11.97 -6.29
C ARG A 403 12.98 -10.56 -5.72
N ILE A 404 12.68 -10.39 -4.44
CA ILE A 404 12.48 -9.07 -3.83
C ILE A 404 13.80 -8.53 -3.29
N ALA A 405 14.25 -7.42 -3.87
CA ALA A 405 15.34 -6.62 -3.31
C ALA A 405 14.80 -5.70 -2.20
N PHE A 406 15.50 -5.62 -1.07
CA PHE A 406 15.14 -4.73 0.01
C PHE A 406 15.40 -3.26 -0.36
N GLN A 407 14.50 -2.40 0.08
CA GLN A 407 14.61 -0.95 -0.01
C GLN A 407 14.66 -0.38 1.41
N GLY A 408 15.77 0.28 1.78
CA GLY A 408 16.00 0.75 3.15
C GLY A 408 16.26 -0.38 4.15
N LEU A 409 15.55 -0.37 5.29
CA LEU A 409 15.59 -1.47 6.25
C LEU A 409 15.01 -2.75 5.63
N PRO A 410 15.66 -3.91 5.82
CA PRO A 410 15.12 -5.18 5.34
C PRO A 410 13.73 -5.43 5.91
N ALA A 411 12.81 -5.87 5.05
CA ALA A 411 11.42 -6.06 5.43
C ALA A 411 10.78 -7.21 4.63
N ARG A 412 9.63 -7.70 5.12
CA ARG A 412 8.81 -8.72 4.46
C ARG A 412 7.34 -8.38 4.57
N ILE A 413 6.60 -8.73 3.54
CA ILE A 413 5.14 -8.80 3.52
C ILE A 413 4.69 -10.25 3.49
N CYS A 414 3.61 -10.56 4.21
CA CYS A 414 3.05 -11.91 4.28
C CYS A 414 1.55 -11.78 4.55
N TRP A 415 0.72 -12.43 3.73
CA TRP A 415 -0.73 -12.40 3.95
C TRP A 415 -1.13 -13.53 4.88
N VAL A 416 -1.46 -13.17 6.12
CA VAL A 416 -1.91 -14.08 7.17
C VAL A 416 -3.13 -13.53 7.89
N GLY A 417 -3.93 -14.42 8.45
CA GLY A 417 -5.25 -14.13 8.98
C GLY A 417 -5.35 -14.10 10.50
N LEU A 418 -6.60 -14.03 10.94
CA LEU A 418 -6.95 -14.12 12.35
C LEU A 418 -6.55 -15.49 12.91
N GLY A 419 -5.85 -15.46 14.02
CA GLY A 419 -5.36 -16.67 14.71
C GLY A 419 -3.91 -17.02 14.40
N ASP A 420 -3.30 -16.41 13.36
CA ASP A 420 -1.90 -16.65 13.00
C ASP A 420 -0.98 -15.46 13.29
N ARG A 421 -1.46 -14.22 13.09
CA ARG A 421 -0.64 -13.01 13.28
C ARG A 421 -0.03 -12.91 14.69
N HIS A 422 -0.80 -13.20 15.74
CA HIS A 422 -0.30 -13.14 17.11
C HIS A 422 0.73 -14.23 17.40
N LYS A 423 0.57 -15.44 16.85
CA LYS A 423 1.56 -16.51 16.97
C LYS A 423 2.90 -16.11 16.37
N LEU A 424 2.86 -15.51 15.17
CA LEU A 424 4.07 -15.00 14.51
C LEU A 424 4.70 -13.87 15.33
N GLY A 425 3.91 -12.92 15.83
CA GLY A 425 4.40 -11.84 16.66
C GLY A 425 5.08 -12.31 17.93
N LEU A 426 4.48 -13.25 18.66
CA LEU A 426 5.07 -13.86 19.86
C LEU A 426 6.37 -14.62 19.54
N ALA A 427 6.40 -15.36 18.43
CA ALA A 427 7.61 -16.08 18.01
C ALA A 427 8.74 -15.11 17.63
N PHE A 428 8.45 -14.03 16.91
CA PHE A 428 9.45 -13.01 16.59
C PHE A 428 9.97 -12.31 17.85
N ASN A 429 9.09 -12.06 18.84
CA ASN A 429 9.49 -11.49 20.11
C ASN A 429 10.42 -12.43 20.90
N GLU A 430 10.14 -13.73 20.89
CA GLU A 430 11.02 -14.74 21.48
C GLU A 430 12.38 -14.83 20.77
N MET A 431 12.42 -14.76 19.43
CA MET A 431 13.67 -14.75 18.67
C MET A 431 14.53 -13.51 19.00
N VAL A 432 13.89 -12.36 19.28
CA VAL A 432 14.61 -11.17 19.78
C VAL A 432 15.15 -11.43 21.21
N ARG A 433 14.32 -11.96 22.09
CA ARG A 433 14.67 -12.25 23.50
C ARG A 433 15.85 -13.21 23.63
N THR A 434 15.89 -14.21 22.80
CA THR A 434 16.96 -15.24 22.81
C THR A 434 18.21 -14.81 22.06
N GLY A 435 18.19 -13.65 21.37
CA GLY A 435 19.32 -13.18 20.57
C GLY A 435 19.49 -13.92 19.23
N GLU A 436 18.49 -14.66 18.79
CA GLU A 436 18.47 -15.27 17.46
C GLU A 436 18.41 -14.19 16.36
N LEU A 437 17.69 -13.09 16.63
CA LEU A 437 17.69 -11.87 15.82
C LEU A 437 18.65 -10.83 16.40
N ALA A 438 19.32 -10.11 15.52
CA ALA A 438 20.36 -9.14 15.91
C ALA A 438 19.79 -7.86 16.56
N ALA A 439 18.52 -7.52 16.31
CA ALA A 439 17.81 -6.39 16.90
C ALA A 439 16.29 -6.60 16.81
N PRO A 440 15.46 -5.75 17.45
CA PRO A 440 14.02 -5.81 17.38
C PRO A 440 13.43 -5.82 15.98
N ILE A 441 12.23 -6.40 15.90
CA ILE A 441 11.38 -6.43 14.73
C ILE A 441 10.20 -5.46 14.95
N VAL A 442 9.87 -4.69 13.93
CA VAL A 442 8.64 -3.90 13.89
C VAL A 442 7.62 -4.64 13.03
N ILE A 443 6.45 -4.90 13.59
CA ILE A 443 5.31 -5.48 12.88
C ILE A 443 4.27 -4.39 12.62
N GLY A 444 3.79 -4.32 11.40
CA GLY A 444 2.66 -3.49 11.03
C GLY A 444 1.82 -4.15 9.96
N ARG A 445 0.92 -3.39 9.38
CA ARG A 445 0.14 -3.84 8.23
C ARG A 445 -0.14 -2.70 7.29
N ASP A 446 -0.62 -3.02 6.11
CA ASP A 446 -1.13 -2.00 5.19
C ASP A 446 -2.45 -1.43 5.72
N HIS A 447 -2.72 -0.18 5.42
CA HIS A 447 -4.00 0.47 5.73
C HIS A 447 -5.17 -0.09 4.89
N LEU A 448 -4.86 -0.92 3.89
CA LEU A 448 -5.84 -1.66 3.07
C LEU A 448 -6.31 -2.97 3.72
N ASP A 449 -5.94 -3.24 4.97
CA ASP A 449 -6.33 -4.45 5.69
C ASP A 449 -7.84 -4.48 5.96
N SER A 450 -8.36 -5.67 6.15
CA SER A 450 -9.80 -5.99 6.13
C SER A 450 -10.67 -5.21 7.12
N GLY A 451 -10.12 -4.80 8.27
CA GLY A 451 -10.84 -4.07 9.32
C GLY A 451 -10.52 -2.58 9.43
N SER A 452 -9.56 -2.09 8.66
CA SER A 452 -8.91 -0.80 8.90
C SER A 452 -9.32 0.33 7.94
N VAL A 453 -10.23 0.08 7.02
CA VAL A 453 -10.51 1.01 5.92
C VAL A 453 -12.00 1.11 5.61
N ALA A 454 -12.44 2.30 5.23
CA ALA A 454 -13.67 2.56 4.50
C ALA A 454 -13.32 3.27 3.21
N SER A 455 -13.49 2.60 2.08
CA SER A 455 -13.10 3.06 0.75
C SER A 455 -14.06 2.48 -0.29
N PRO A 456 -15.19 3.16 -0.58
CA PRO A 456 -16.26 2.65 -1.44
C PRO A 456 -15.81 2.26 -2.85
N ASN A 457 -14.76 2.89 -3.34
CA ASN A 457 -14.24 2.62 -4.69
C ASN A 457 -13.05 1.65 -4.69
N ARG A 458 -12.75 0.98 -3.57
CA ARG A 458 -11.63 0.03 -3.47
C ARG A 458 -11.90 -1.10 -2.48
N GLU A 459 -11.47 -0.99 -1.21
CA GLU A 459 -11.51 -2.11 -0.25
C GLU A 459 -12.93 -2.46 0.20
N THR A 460 -13.80 -1.47 0.27
CA THR A 460 -15.19 -1.68 0.69
C THR A 460 -16.20 -1.52 -0.45
N GLU A 461 -15.73 -1.61 -1.70
CA GLU A 461 -16.59 -1.65 -2.88
C GLU A 461 -17.54 -2.85 -2.83
N ALA A 462 -18.80 -2.61 -3.08
CA ALA A 462 -19.86 -3.63 -3.14
C ALA A 462 -19.96 -4.50 -1.88
N MET A 463 -19.96 -3.87 -0.70
CA MET A 463 -20.27 -4.58 0.54
C MET A 463 -21.69 -5.17 0.46
N LYS A 464 -21.86 -6.40 0.97
CA LYS A 464 -23.11 -7.17 0.83
C LYS A 464 -24.34 -6.45 1.41
N ASP A 465 -24.13 -5.63 2.45
CA ASP A 465 -25.17 -4.84 3.13
C ASP A 465 -25.28 -3.38 2.65
N GLY A 466 -24.40 -2.95 1.73
CA GLY A 466 -24.35 -1.56 1.26
C GLY A 466 -23.61 -0.59 2.18
N SER A 467 -22.86 -1.09 3.18
CA SER A 467 -22.10 -0.27 4.13
C SER A 467 -20.75 0.24 3.61
N ASP A 468 -20.59 0.34 2.29
CA ASP A 468 -19.34 0.68 1.61
C ASP A 468 -18.67 1.95 2.16
N ALA A 469 -19.48 2.98 2.46
CA ALA A 469 -19.00 4.31 2.88
C ALA A 469 -19.06 4.54 4.40
N VAL A 470 -19.37 3.52 5.21
CA VAL A 470 -19.44 3.67 6.67
C VAL A 470 -18.03 3.70 7.25
N SER A 471 -17.59 4.87 7.71
CA SER A 471 -16.24 5.07 8.23
C SER A 471 -16.09 4.83 9.74
N ASP A 472 -17.16 4.43 10.44
CA ASP A 472 -17.06 4.00 11.85
C ASP A 472 -16.07 2.85 12.04
N TRP A 473 -15.97 1.93 11.07
CA TRP A 473 -15.12 0.75 11.13
C TRP A 473 -13.63 1.05 11.30
N PRO A 474 -12.97 1.88 10.45
CA PRO A 474 -11.58 2.24 10.68
C PRO A 474 -11.36 3.09 11.93
N LEU A 475 -12.34 3.87 12.37
CA LEU A 475 -12.28 4.62 13.62
C LEU A 475 -12.27 3.65 14.81
N LEU A 476 -13.20 2.68 14.86
CA LEU A 476 -13.24 1.63 15.87
C LEU A 476 -11.96 0.78 15.86
N ASN A 477 -11.42 0.47 14.69
CA ASN A 477 -10.15 -0.25 14.56
C ASN A 477 -9.00 0.54 15.22
N ALA A 478 -8.88 1.85 14.95
CA ALA A 478 -7.84 2.69 15.57
C ALA A 478 -8.00 2.78 17.10
N LEU A 479 -9.23 2.96 17.57
CA LEU A 479 -9.53 3.02 19.01
C LEU A 479 -9.20 1.68 19.70
N LEU A 480 -9.58 0.57 19.09
CA LEU A 480 -9.28 -0.77 19.62
C LEU A 480 -7.79 -1.06 19.65
N ASN A 481 -7.04 -0.73 18.60
CA ASN A 481 -5.59 -0.89 18.56
C ASN A 481 -4.89 -0.03 19.61
N THR A 482 -5.39 1.19 19.87
CA THR A 482 -4.93 2.05 20.96
C THR A 482 -5.17 1.40 22.32
N ALA A 483 -6.39 0.90 22.57
CA ALA A 483 -6.74 0.21 23.81
C ALA A 483 -5.98 -1.11 23.99
N SER A 484 -5.61 -1.77 22.91
CA SER A 484 -4.86 -3.05 22.93
C SER A 484 -3.37 -2.87 23.20
N GLY A 485 -2.81 -1.67 23.05
CA GLY A 485 -1.41 -1.39 23.35
C GLY A 485 -0.46 -1.49 22.17
N ALA A 486 -0.89 -1.14 20.96
CA ALA A 486 0.01 -0.97 19.83
C ALA A 486 1.10 0.09 20.13
N THR A 487 2.26 -0.02 19.50
CA THR A 487 3.38 0.92 19.74
C THR A 487 3.08 2.29 19.16
N TRP A 488 2.47 2.35 17.96
CA TRP A 488 1.83 3.57 17.47
C TRP A 488 0.62 3.25 16.60
N VAL A 489 -0.32 4.19 16.61
CA VAL A 489 -1.60 4.08 15.89
C VAL A 489 -1.82 5.35 15.10
N SER A 490 -2.44 5.23 13.94
CA SER A 490 -2.70 6.35 13.06
C SER A 490 -4.08 6.31 12.44
N LEU A 491 -4.64 7.48 12.16
CA LEU A 491 -5.91 7.65 11.45
C LEU A 491 -5.70 8.65 10.31
N HIS A 492 -6.14 8.30 9.12
CA HIS A 492 -5.92 9.06 7.91
C HIS A 492 -7.19 9.23 7.09
N HIS A 493 -7.17 10.25 6.26
CA HIS A 493 -8.17 10.48 5.24
C HIS A 493 -7.50 10.66 3.87
N GLY A 494 -8.17 10.22 2.82
CA GLY A 494 -7.76 10.45 1.44
C GLY A 494 -7.01 9.30 0.79
N GLY A 495 -6.04 8.69 1.42
CA GLY A 495 -5.33 7.50 0.98
C GLY A 495 -5.05 7.39 -0.52
N GLY A 496 -4.99 6.18 -1.04
CA GLY A 496 -4.70 5.90 -2.45
C GLY A 496 -5.86 6.18 -3.43
N VAL A 497 -7.04 6.57 -2.94
CA VAL A 497 -8.21 6.94 -3.76
C VAL A 497 -8.53 8.45 -3.73
N GLY A 498 -7.74 9.21 -2.98
CA GLY A 498 -7.86 10.67 -2.95
C GLY A 498 -8.75 11.23 -1.85
N MET A 499 -8.69 12.56 -1.69
CA MET A 499 -9.41 13.29 -0.66
C MET A 499 -10.91 13.13 -0.81
N GLY A 500 -11.60 12.80 0.30
CA GLY A 500 -13.05 12.58 0.33
C GLY A 500 -13.51 11.15 0.02
N PHE A 501 -12.61 10.25 -0.39
CA PHE A 501 -12.97 8.92 -0.89
C PHE A 501 -12.53 7.75 0.00
N SER A 502 -11.79 7.99 1.08
CA SER A 502 -11.44 6.93 2.04
C SER A 502 -11.07 7.46 3.41
N GLN A 503 -11.35 6.67 4.44
CA GLN A 503 -10.74 6.79 5.76
C GLN A 503 -10.13 5.46 6.16
N HIS A 504 -8.97 5.50 6.78
CA HIS A 504 -8.23 4.28 7.12
C HIS A 504 -7.34 4.49 8.34
N SER A 505 -7.01 3.39 9.01
CA SER A 505 -6.18 3.38 10.21
C SER A 505 -4.94 2.52 10.04
N GLY A 506 -3.87 2.91 10.72
CA GLY A 506 -2.62 2.19 10.81
C GLY A 506 -2.38 1.66 12.23
N MET A 507 -1.76 0.50 12.31
CA MET A 507 -1.31 -0.13 13.54
C MET A 507 0.11 -0.63 13.35
N VAL A 508 0.98 -0.31 14.31
CA VAL A 508 2.36 -0.81 14.35
C VAL A 508 2.73 -1.19 15.77
N ILE A 509 3.42 -2.34 15.92
CA ILE A 509 3.86 -2.86 17.20
C ILE A 509 5.31 -3.37 17.13
N CYS A 510 6.08 -3.10 18.18
CA CYS A 510 7.47 -3.51 18.30
C CYS A 510 7.61 -4.82 19.07
N CYS A 511 8.38 -5.75 18.52
CA CYS A 511 8.87 -6.96 19.19
C CYS A 511 10.25 -6.64 19.76
N ASP A 512 10.33 -6.20 21.01
CA ASP A 512 11.58 -5.79 21.67
C ASP A 512 12.19 -6.86 22.58
N GLY A 513 11.61 -8.07 22.59
CA GLY A 513 12.03 -9.20 23.41
C GLY A 513 11.49 -9.19 24.83
N SER A 514 10.73 -8.18 25.25
CA SER A 514 10.19 -8.07 26.60
C SER A 514 8.90 -8.89 26.81
N GLU A 515 8.59 -9.25 28.06
CA GLU A 515 7.29 -9.83 28.45
C GLU A 515 6.14 -8.84 28.27
N ASP A 516 6.41 -7.55 28.40
CA ASP A 516 5.44 -6.49 28.12
C ASP A 516 5.03 -6.47 26.64
N ALA A 517 6.00 -6.75 25.73
CA ALA A 517 5.71 -6.90 24.31
C ALA A 517 4.85 -8.15 24.05
N ASP A 518 5.09 -9.28 24.70
CA ASP A 518 4.28 -10.50 24.54
C ASP A 518 2.80 -10.21 24.80
N ARG A 519 2.47 -9.57 25.94
CA ARG A 519 1.07 -9.26 26.29
C ARG A 519 0.40 -8.33 25.29
N ARG A 520 1.13 -7.37 24.74
CA ARG A 520 0.62 -6.41 23.75
C ARG A 520 0.48 -7.06 22.37
N LEU A 521 1.46 -7.84 21.93
CA LEU A 521 1.45 -8.59 20.68
C LEU A 521 0.26 -9.53 20.60
N GLU A 522 0.01 -10.29 21.68
CA GLU A 522 -1.13 -11.20 21.76
C GLU A 522 -2.46 -10.46 21.55
N ARG A 523 -2.67 -9.34 22.25
CA ARG A 523 -3.92 -8.55 22.13
C ARG A 523 -4.05 -7.85 20.78
N VAL A 524 -3.02 -7.12 20.37
CA VAL A 524 -3.07 -6.28 19.16
C VAL A 524 -3.20 -7.14 17.91
N LEU A 525 -2.37 -8.18 17.78
CA LEU A 525 -2.35 -9.01 16.57
C LEU A 525 -3.50 -10.03 16.51
N TRP A 526 -4.26 -10.18 17.58
CA TRP A 526 -5.56 -10.85 17.56
C TRP A 526 -6.68 -9.86 17.23
N ASN A 527 -6.78 -8.74 17.94
CA ASN A 527 -7.89 -7.80 17.83
C ASN A 527 -7.93 -7.09 16.47
N ASP A 528 -6.79 -6.71 15.92
CA ASP A 528 -6.72 -5.98 14.66
C ASP A 528 -7.35 -6.75 13.49
N PRO A 529 -6.93 -7.98 13.13
CA PRO A 529 -7.59 -8.76 12.08
C PRO A 529 -9.01 -9.21 12.45
N ALA A 530 -9.33 -9.36 13.74
CA ALA A 530 -10.67 -9.70 14.19
C ALA A 530 -11.70 -8.62 13.84
N THR A 531 -11.31 -7.33 13.80
CA THR A 531 -12.20 -6.26 13.35
C THR A 531 -12.62 -6.43 11.88
N GLY A 532 -11.76 -6.99 11.05
CA GLY A 532 -12.08 -7.32 9.66
C GLY A 532 -13.09 -8.45 9.55
N VAL A 533 -12.91 -9.52 10.32
CA VAL A 533 -13.87 -10.64 10.39
C VAL A 533 -15.21 -10.15 10.91
N MET A 534 -15.21 -9.41 12.01
CA MET A 534 -16.41 -8.81 12.63
C MET A 534 -17.19 -7.98 11.62
N ARG A 535 -16.55 -7.04 10.93
CA ARG A 535 -17.18 -6.16 9.95
C ARG A 535 -17.82 -6.93 8.80
N HIS A 536 -17.14 -7.95 8.27
CA HIS A 536 -17.66 -8.76 7.16
C HIS A 536 -18.78 -9.70 7.64
N ALA A 537 -18.71 -10.21 8.88
CA ALA A 537 -19.79 -10.98 9.48
C ALA A 537 -21.04 -10.11 9.69
N ASP A 538 -20.88 -8.88 10.17
CA ASP A 538 -21.95 -7.91 10.33
C ASP A 538 -22.62 -7.57 8.99
N ALA A 539 -21.84 -7.46 7.93
CA ALA A 539 -22.35 -7.29 6.56
C ALA A 539 -23.02 -8.54 5.96
N GLY A 540 -23.05 -9.67 6.68
CA GLY A 540 -23.75 -10.89 6.28
C GLY A 540 -22.95 -11.81 5.37
N TYR A 541 -21.62 -11.74 5.35
CA TYR A 541 -20.78 -12.71 4.64
C TYR A 541 -20.66 -14.00 5.45
N GLU A 542 -21.18 -15.11 4.93
CA GLU A 542 -21.16 -16.43 5.59
C GLU A 542 -19.75 -16.88 5.95
N ILE A 543 -18.78 -16.71 5.05
CA ILE A 543 -17.36 -17.03 5.30
C ILE A 543 -16.83 -16.32 6.56
N ALA A 544 -17.25 -15.08 6.80
CA ALA A 544 -16.84 -14.34 7.98
C ALA A 544 -17.56 -14.81 9.25
N VAL A 545 -18.83 -15.18 9.15
CA VAL A 545 -19.58 -15.79 10.26
C VAL A 545 -18.96 -17.13 10.65
N ASP A 546 -18.60 -17.97 9.68
CA ASP A 546 -17.94 -19.25 9.92
C ASP A 546 -16.57 -19.05 10.60
N CYS A 547 -15.77 -18.10 10.08
CA CYS A 547 -14.49 -17.75 10.68
C CYS A 547 -14.65 -17.22 12.11
N ALA A 548 -15.62 -16.34 12.36
CA ALA A 548 -15.90 -15.81 13.68
C ALA A 548 -16.28 -16.93 14.67
N THR A 549 -17.09 -17.89 14.22
CA THR A 549 -17.49 -19.05 15.01
C THR A 549 -16.29 -19.95 15.32
N GLU A 550 -15.50 -20.29 14.31
CA GLU A 550 -14.28 -21.11 14.46
C GLU A 550 -13.27 -20.48 15.43
N LYS A 551 -13.10 -19.17 15.35
CA LYS A 551 -12.15 -18.42 16.20
C LYS A 551 -12.74 -18.00 17.56
N GLY A 552 -13.99 -18.30 17.82
CA GLY A 552 -14.66 -17.96 19.09
C GLY A 552 -14.84 -16.46 19.32
N LEU A 553 -15.06 -15.68 18.25
CA LEU A 553 -15.34 -14.26 18.38
C LEU A 553 -16.74 -14.05 19.01
N ARG A 554 -16.82 -13.11 19.92
CA ARG A 554 -18.10 -12.71 20.53
C ARG A 554 -18.74 -11.61 19.69
N LEU A 555 -19.73 -11.96 18.90
CA LEU A 555 -20.49 -11.06 18.03
C LEU A 555 -21.97 -11.03 18.48
N PRO A 556 -22.35 -10.17 19.45
CA PRO A 556 -23.67 -10.24 20.11
C PRO A 556 -24.86 -10.12 19.14
N GLY A 557 -24.71 -9.39 18.04
CA GLY A 557 -25.75 -9.22 17.01
C GLY A 557 -25.92 -10.40 16.04
N ILE A 558 -24.96 -11.36 16.03
CA ILE A 558 -24.87 -12.40 14.99
C ILE A 558 -24.83 -13.80 15.61
N LEU A 559 -23.93 -14.01 16.58
CA LEU A 559 -23.65 -15.32 17.18
C LEU A 559 -24.31 -15.54 18.56
N GLY A 560 -25.04 -14.55 19.05
CA GLY A 560 -25.57 -14.54 20.41
C GLY A 560 -24.50 -14.22 21.46
N ASN A 561 -24.90 -14.27 22.77
CA ASN A 561 -23.98 -13.98 23.89
C ASN A 561 -23.07 -15.17 24.21
#